data_238bbd1be49d1b54b17bd2135448f548
#
_entry.id   238bbd1be49d1b54b17bd2135448f548
#
_cell.length_a   1.000
_cell.length_b   1.000
_cell.length_c   1.000
_cell.angle_alpha   90.00
_cell.angle_beta   90.00
_cell.angle_gamma   90.00
#
_symmetry.space_group_name_H-M   'P 1'
#
loop_
_entity.id
_entity.type
_entity.pdbx_description
1 polymer ?
#
loop_
_entity_poly.entity_id
_entity_poly.type
_entity_poly.pdbx_seq_one_letter_code
_entity_poly.pdbx_strand_id
1 'polypeptide(L)'
;AMLFALGGGVIGDMTGFAAACYMRGVPFVQLPTTLLAQVDSSVGGKTAINHPLGKNMIGAFQQPERVLCDLDTLATLPARELRAGLAEVIKYAPIADAALLDWLEAHLDALLAGDTDAIAHAVQRSCEIKAEVVGEDEREGGRRAILNFGHTFGHAIEAGLGYGQWLHGEAVGCGMVIAATLSADLGLVPAAWADRIVRLVQRAGLPVQAPDLGADRWFELMAVDKK
;
A
#
# COMPACT_ATOMS: atom_id res chain seq x y z
N ALA A 1 -15.70 21.83 -15.03
CA ALA A 1 -15.91 21.21 -13.71
C ALA A 1 -14.59 20.65 -13.20
N MET A 2 -14.40 20.66 -11.90
CA MET A 2 -13.26 20.02 -11.21
C MET A 2 -13.84 19.25 -10.02
N LEU A 3 -13.35 18.04 -9.78
CA LEU A 3 -13.78 17.22 -8.65
C LEU A 3 -12.75 17.25 -7.53
N PHE A 4 -13.20 17.12 -6.29
CA PHE A 4 -12.36 17.06 -5.10
C PHE A 4 -12.65 15.77 -4.34
N ALA A 5 -11.62 14.96 -4.12
CA ALA A 5 -11.70 13.70 -3.37
C ALA A 5 -11.14 13.92 -1.95
N LEU A 6 -12.02 14.17 -0.99
CA LEU A 6 -11.66 14.28 0.42
C LEU A 6 -11.99 12.94 1.12
N GLY A 7 -10.97 12.16 1.50
CA GLY A 7 -11.18 10.88 2.16
C GLY A 7 -10.02 9.89 2.02
N GLY A 8 -10.25 8.64 2.38
CA GLY A 8 -9.30 7.54 2.18
C GLY A 8 -9.25 7.05 0.73
N GLY A 9 -8.50 5.96 0.49
CA GLY A 9 -8.25 5.43 -0.84
C GLY A 9 -9.49 5.16 -1.67
N VAL A 10 -10.55 4.59 -1.09
CA VAL A 10 -11.81 4.30 -1.79
C VAL A 10 -12.43 5.58 -2.36
N ILE A 11 -12.40 6.68 -1.62
CA ILE A 11 -12.94 7.97 -2.08
C ILE A 11 -12.07 8.53 -3.21
N GLY A 12 -10.74 8.42 -3.08
CA GLY A 12 -9.80 8.83 -4.13
C GLY A 12 -10.04 8.08 -5.43
N ASP A 13 -10.10 6.74 -5.36
CA ASP A 13 -10.31 5.85 -6.50
C ASP A 13 -11.64 6.10 -7.19
N MET A 14 -12.73 6.17 -6.43
CA MET A 14 -14.08 6.45 -6.94
C MET A 14 -14.17 7.81 -7.63
N THR A 15 -13.62 8.85 -6.99
CA THR A 15 -13.67 10.21 -7.53
C THR A 15 -12.82 10.32 -8.79
N GLY A 16 -11.63 9.71 -8.80
CA GLY A 16 -10.74 9.70 -9.96
C GLY A 16 -11.37 8.96 -11.14
N PHE A 17 -12.02 7.81 -10.89
CA PHE A 17 -12.74 7.09 -11.95
C PHE A 17 -13.96 7.88 -12.45
N ALA A 18 -14.72 8.52 -11.57
CA ALA A 18 -15.80 9.42 -11.96
C ALA A 18 -15.28 10.60 -12.80
N ALA A 19 -14.13 11.17 -12.41
CA ALA A 19 -13.46 12.23 -13.16
C ALA A 19 -13.06 11.76 -14.57
N ALA A 20 -12.53 10.55 -14.69
CA ALA A 20 -12.15 9.97 -15.99
C ALA A 20 -13.36 9.77 -16.92
N CYS A 21 -14.52 9.40 -16.37
CA CYS A 21 -15.74 9.10 -17.14
C CYS A 21 -16.57 10.34 -17.44
N TYR A 22 -16.64 11.31 -16.53
CA TYR A 22 -17.49 12.49 -16.68
C TYR A 22 -16.99 13.38 -17.82
N MET A 23 -17.88 13.68 -18.76
CA MET A 23 -17.57 14.55 -19.94
C MET A 23 -16.30 14.15 -20.70
N ARG A 24 -15.95 12.86 -20.71
CA ARG A 24 -14.73 12.28 -21.32
C ARG A 24 -13.43 12.68 -20.61
N GLY A 25 -13.51 13.10 -19.39
CA GLY A 25 -12.40 13.49 -18.52
C GLY A 25 -12.55 14.92 -18.01
N VAL A 26 -12.48 15.07 -16.68
CA VAL A 26 -12.38 16.36 -15.99
C VAL A 26 -11.25 16.30 -14.98
N PRO A 27 -10.61 17.44 -14.66
CA PRO A 27 -9.57 17.47 -13.63
C PRO A 27 -10.13 17.12 -12.24
N PHE A 28 -9.28 16.52 -11.40
CA PHE A 28 -9.62 16.29 -10.01
C PHE A 28 -8.41 16.52 -9.08
N VAL A 29 -8.70 16.80 -7.82
CA VAL A 29 -7.72 17.00 -6.75
C VAL A 29 -8.00 15.98 -5.66
N GLN A 30 -6.96 15.34 -5.13
CA GLN A 30 -7.06 14.45 -3.99
C GLN A 30 -6.63 15.14 -2.69
N LEU A 31 -7.41 14.94 -1.62
CA LEU A 31 -7.11 15.30 -0.25
C LEU A 31 -7.20 14.02 0.60
N PRO A 32 -6.11 13.19 0.58
CA PRO A 32 -6.13 11.90 1.27
C PRO A 32 -6.09 12.10 2.79
N THR A 33 -7.00 11.41 3.50
CA THR A 33 -7.18 11.55 4.96
C THR A 33 -6.75 10.32 5.75
N THR A 34 -6.19 9.30 5.10
CA THR A 34 -5.58 8.13 5.75
C THR A 34 -4.12 8.03 5.36
N LEU A 35 -3.28 7.49 6.24
CA LEU A 35 -1.86 7.31 5.93
C LEU A 35 -1.67 6.46 4.66
N LEU A 36 -2.41 5.35 4.53
CA LEU A 36 -2.37 4.50 3.33
C LEU A 36 -2.67 5.30 2.06
N ALA A 37 -3.65 6.19 2.10
CA ALA A 37 -3.97 7.00 0.93
C ALA A 37 -2.90 8.06 0.66
N GLN A 38 -2.29 8.66 1.68
CA GLN A 38 -1.23 9.65 1.52
C GLN A 38 0.04 9.03 0.91
N VAL A 39 0.42 7.81 1.34
CA VAL A 39 1.68 7.19 0.91
C VAL A 39 1.54 6.29 -0.32
N ASP A 40 0.33 5.86 -0.64
CA ASP A 40 0.13 4.87 -1.71
C ASP A 40 -0.98 5.23 -2.68
N SER A 41 -2.27 5.10 -2.34
CA SER A 41 -3.34 5.10 -3.34
C SER A 41 -3.52 6.43 -4.07
N SER A 42 -3.14 7.57 -3.50
CA SER A 42 -3.22 8.88 -4.16
C SER A 42 -2.17 9.12 -5.24
N VAL A 43 -1.12 8.29 -5.32
CA VAL A 43 -0.01 8.43 -6.27
C VAL A 43 -0.09 7.34 -7.33
N GLY A 44 0.01 7.72 -8.61
CA GLY A 44 0.16 6.78 -9.71
C GLY A 44 -1.07 6.58 -10.58
N GLY A 45 -2.13 7.36 -10.37
CA GLY A 45 -3.26 7.50 -11.29
C GLY A 45 -4.14 6.27 -11.48
N LYS A 46 -3.93 5.18 -10.74
CA LYS A 46 -4.85 4.04 -10.77
C LYS A 46 -6.13 4.42 -10.03
N THR A 47 -7.24 4.48 -10.74
CA THR A 47 -8.55 4.80 -10.20
C THR A 47 -9.55 3.71 -10.56
N ALA A 48 -10.42 3.32 -9.63
CA ALA A 48 -11.31 2.20 -9.86
C ALA A 48 -12.51 2.18 -8.90
N ILE A 49 -13.44 1.29 -9.22
CA ILE A 49 -14.53 0.88 -8.34
C ILE A 49 -14.55 -0.64 -8.19
N ASN A 50 -15.06 -1.08 -7.03
CA ASN A 50 -15.24 -2.49 -6.76
C ASN A 50 -16.43 -3.07 -7.53
N HIS A 51 -16.32 -4.34 -7.89
CA HIS A 51 -17.39 -5.13 -8.51
C HIS A 51 -17.61 -6.39 -7.67
N PRO A 52 -18.84 -7.01 -7.68
CA PRO A 52 -19.06 -8.27 -6.95
C PRO A 52 -18.08 -9.40 -7.30
N LEU A 53 -17.50 -9.39 -8.50
CA LEU A 53 -16.51 -10.37 -8.95
C LEU A 53 -15.07 -10.06 -8.55
N GLY A 54 -14.80 -8.91 -7.93
CA GLY A 54 -13.47 -8.57 -7.46
C GLY A 54 -13.26 -7.08 -7.17
N LYS A 55 -12.23 -6.81 -6.39
CA LYS A 55 -11.80 -5.46 -6.01
C LYS A 55 -11.14 -4.75 -7.20
N ASN A 56 -11.44 -3.46 -7.39
CA ASN A 56 -10.81 -2.60 -8.42
C ASN A 56 -10.91 -3.17 -9.86
N MET A 57 -12.05 -3.81 -10.19
CA MET A 57 -12.23 -4.46 -11.50
C MET A 57 -12.54 -3.50 -12.63
N ILE A 58 -13.12 -2.36 -12.33
CA ILE A 58 -13.56 -1.36 -13.29
C ILE A 58 -12.86 -0.05 -12.97
N GLY A 59 -12.04 0.45 -13.89
CA GLY A 59 -11.27 1.65 -13.60
C GLY A 59 -10.61 2.25 -14.84
N ALA A 60 -9.84 3.30 -14.59
CA ALA A 60 -9.06 4.03 -15.58
C ALA A 60 -7.77 4.54 -14.97
N PHE A 61 -6.78 4.80 -15.82
CA PHE A 61 -5.62 5.60 -15.44
C PHE A 61 -6.00 7.08 -15.58
N GLN A 62 -6.11 7.78 -14.44
CA GLN A 62 -6.42 9.21 -14.38
C GLN A 62 -5.54 9.86 -13.32
N GLN A 63 -4.58 10.67 -13.74
CA GLN A 63 -3.72 11.38 -12.80
C GLN A 63 -4.48 12.56 -12.18
N PRO A 64 -4.38 12.79 -10.86
CA PRO A 64 -4.89 14.00 -10.23
C PRO A 64 -4.05 15.21 -10.63
N GLU A 65 -4.68 16.37 -10.74
CA GLU A 65 -3.99 17.64 -10.95
C GLU A 65 -3.08 17.98 -9.75
N ARG A 66 -3.53 17.62 -8.56
CA ARG A 66 -2.80 17.79 -7.30
C ARG A 66 -3.21 16.74 -6.28
N VAL A 67 -2.27 16.41 -5.41
CA VAL A 67 -2.50 15.66 -4.17
C VAL A 67 -2.05 16.55 -3.01
N LEU A 68 -2.94 16.83 -2.07
CA LEU A 68 -2.69 17.67 -0.91
C LEU A 68 -2.77 16.81 0.35
N CYS A 69 -1.62 16.40 0.87
CA CYS A 69 -1.51 15.61 2.10
C CYS A 69 -1.49 16.54 3.30
N ASP A 70 -2.64 16.72 3.94
CA ASP A 70 -2.77 17.40 5.21
C ASP A 70 -2.57 16.37 6.34
N LEU A 71 -1.46 16.48 7.08
CA LEU A 71 -1.10 15.54 8.14
C LEU A 71 -2.02 15.65 9.36
N ASP A 72 -2.66 16.81 9.58
CA ASP A 72 -3.61 17.00 10.68
C ASP A 72 -4.82 16.07 10.56
N THR A 73 -5.14 15.61 9.35
CA THR A 73 -6.19 14.61 9.12
C THR A 73 -5.90 13.27 9.78
N LEU A 74 -4.64 12.96 10.03
CA LEU A 74 -4.21 11.72 10.67
C LEU A 74 -4.41 11.72 12.20
N ALA A 75 -4.61 12.88 12.82
CA ALA A 75 -4.83 12.99 14.26
C ALA A 75 -6.10 12.25 14.73
N THR A 76 -7.08 12.09 13.84
CA THR A 76 -8.32 11.36 14.13
C THR A 76 -8.34 9.96 13.54
N LEU A 77 -7.26 9.54 12.87
CA LEU A 77 -7.18 8.23 12.26
C LEU A 77 -7.06 7.14 13.34
N PRO A 78 -7.90 6.09 13.34
CA PRO A 78 -7.76 4.99 14.27
C PRO A 78 -6.37 4.34 14.20
N ALA A 79 -5.81 3.95 15.34
CA ALA A 79 -4.47 3.35 15.41
C ALA A 79 -4.29 2.11 14.52
N ARG A 80 -5.35 1.31 14.32
CA ARG A 80 -5.35 0.17 13.40
C ARG A 80 -5.15 0.60 11.95
N GLU A 81 -5.80 1.67 11.53
CA GLU A 81 -5.68 2.25 10.19
C GLU A 81 -4.30 2.91 9.97
N LEU A 82 -3.76 3.58 11.00
CA LEU A 82 -2.41 4.11 10.96
C LEU A 82 -1.39 3.00 10.71
N ARG A 83 -1.49 1.90 11.48
CA ARG A 83 -0.62 0.73 11.31
C ARG A 83 -0.76 0.09 9.94
N ALA A 84 -1.99 -0.01 9.42
CA ALA A 84 -2.22 -0.50 8.06
C ALA A 84 -1.53 0.39 7.02
N GLY A 85 -1.55 1.71 7.18
CA GLY A 85 -0.79 2.63 6.32
C GLY A 85 0.73 2.46 6.45
N LEU A 86 1.23 2.17 7.65
CA LEU A 86 2.66 1.91 7.88
C LEU A 86 3.15 0.66 7.13
N ALA A 87 2.31 -0.33 6.85
CA ALA A 87 2.69 -1.46 6.00
C ALA A 87 3.16 -1.00 4.62
N GLU A 88 2.47 -0.04 4.02
CA GLU A 88 2.85 0.52 2.72
C GLU A 88 4.13 1.36 2.81
N VAL A 89 4.33 2.12 3.90
CA VAL A 89 5.61 2.82 4.15
C VAL A 89 6.76 1.82 4.26
N ILE A 90 6.58 0.76 5.04
CA ILE A 90 7.59 -0.32 5.22
C ILE A 90 7.93 -0.96 3.88
N LYS A 91 6.96 -1.18 3.00
CA LYS A 91 7.15 -1.78 1.68
C LYS A 91 8.20 -1.06 0.84
N TYR A 92 8.25 0.27 0.88
CA TYR A 92 9.19 1.04 0.07
C TYR A 92 10.65 0.80 0.43
N ALA A 93 10.94 0.50 1.70
CA ALA A 93 12.31 0.26 2.16
C ALA A 93 12.97 -0.94 1.46
N PRO A 94 12.41 -2.17 1.51
CA PRO A 94 13.02 -3.34 0.88
C PRO A 94 13.04 -3.29 -0.65
N ILE A 95 12.16 -2.53 -1.29
CA ILE A 95 12.07 -2.53 -2.75
C ILE A 95 12.92 -1.45 -3.43
N ALA A 96 13.23 -0.35 -2.72
CA ALA A 96 13.86 0.80 -3.37
C ALA A 96 14.84 1.59 -2.50
N ASP A 97 14.82 1.50 -1.15
CA ASP A 97 15.58 2.41 -0.31
C ASP A 97 16.06 1.75 0.99
N ALA A 98 17.30 1.25 0.99
CA ALA A 98 17.91 0.64 2.17
C ALA A 98 18.11 1.63 3.34
N ALA A 99 18.32 2.92 3.04
CA ALA A 99 18.45 3.94 4.07
C ALA A 99 17.12 4.21 4.77
N LEU A 100 16.01 4.11 4.04
CA LEU A 100 14.68 4.18 4.62
C LEU A 100 14.42 3.00 5.59
N LEU A 101 14.98 1.81 5.32
CA LEU A 101 14.88 0.69 6.24
C LEU A 101 15.54 0.99 7.59
N ASP A 102 16.77 1.51 7.55
CA ASP A 102 17.52 1.88 8.76
C ASP A 102 16.79 3.00 9.52
N TRP A 103 16.25 3.96 8.79
CA TRP A 103 15.49 5.07 9.38
C TRP A 103 14.20 4.58 10.04
N LEU A 104 13.45 3.68 9.40
CA LEU A 104 12.22 3.11 9.95
C LEU A 104 12.49 2.31 11.23
N GLU A 105 13.57 1.53 11.29
CA GLU A 105 13.94 0.80 12.50
C GLU A 105 14.22 1.73 13.69
N ALA A 106 14.78 2.91 13.43
CA ALA A 106 15.09 3.92 14.44
C ALA A 106 13.88 4.76 14.86
N HIS A 107 12.93 5.03 13.95
CA HIS A 107 11.85 6.01 14.18
C HIS A 107 10.46 5.39 14.26
N LEU A 108 10.34 4.05 14.26
CA LEU A 108 9.03 3.38 14.25
C LEU A 108 8.17 3.77 15.45
N ASP A 109 8.76 3.90 16.63
CA ASP A 109 8.03 4.25 17.85
C ASP A 109 7.46 5.69 17.77
N ALA A 110 8.20 6.63 17.16
CA ALA A 110 7.72 7.97 16.86
C ALA A 110 6.56 7.97 15.86
N LEU A 111 6.66 7.16 14.79
CA LEU A 111 5.57 6.98 13.82
C LEU A 111 4.30 6.42 14.48
N LEU A 112 4.44 5.43 15.35
CA LEU A 112 3.31 4.83 16.09
C LEU A 112 2.71 5.79 17.11
N ALA A 113 3.51 6.71 17.66
CA ALA A 113 3.05 7.76 18.56
C ALA A 113 2.36 8.93 17.84
N GLY A 114 2.40 8.96 16.50
CA GLY A 114 1.82 10.05 15.71
C GLY A 114 2.69 11.31 15.66
N ASP A 115 4.02 11.17 15.82
CA ASP A 115 4.95 12.29 15.69
C ASP A 115 4.88 12.90 14.30
N THR A 116 4.57 14.18 14.22
CA THR A 116 4.28 14.87 12.95
C THR A 116 5.50 14.92 12.04
N ASP A 117 6.70 15.12 12.57
CA ASP A 117 7.91 15.21 11.77
C ASP A 117 8.30 13.85 11.20
N ALA A 118 8.17 12.78 12.02
CA ALA A 118 8.38 11.41 11.55
C ALA A 118 7.36 11.02 10.47
N ILE A 119 6.09 11.34 10.66
CA ILE A 119 5.05 11.09 9.66
C ILE A 119 5.31 11.88 8.38
N ALA A 120 5.66 13.16 8.49
CA ALA A 120 5.98 14.01 7.33
C ALA A 120 7.12 13.39 6.49
N HIS A 121 8.20 12.95 7.15
CA HIS A 121 9.32 12.29 6.47
C HIS A 121 8.88 10.99 5.79
N ALA A 122 8.12 10.14 6.48
CA ALA A 122 7.63 8.88 5.93
C ALA A 122 6.73 9.09 4.72
N VAL A 123 5.79 10.05 4.78
CA VAL A 123 4.90 10.40 3.67
C VAL A 123 5.69 10.94 2.49
N GLN A 124 6.57 11.92 2.74
CA GLN A 124 7.39 12.52 1.68
C GLN A 124 8.22 11.44 0.97
N ARG A 125 8.98 10.63 1.72
CA ARG A 125 9.86 9.63 1.12
C ARG A 125 9.10 8.54 0.36
N SER A 126 7.96 8.11 0.88
CA SER A 126 7.08 7.16 0.20
C SER A 126 6.58 7.70 -1.14
N CYS A 127 6.10 8.96 -1.15
CA CYS A 127 5.64 9.62 -2.37
C CYS A 127 6.76 9.79 -3.41
N GLU A 128 7.98 10.18 -2.98
CA GLU A 128 9.15 10.30 -3.86
C GLU A 128 9.47 8.97 -4.53
N ILE A 129 9.63 7.89 -3.74
CA ILE A 129 9.93 6.55 -4.29
C ILE A 129 8.84 6.09 -5.25
N LYS A 130 7.57 6.26 -4.86
CA LYS A 130 6.46 5.86 -5.73
C LYS A 130 6.42 6.67 -7.01
N ALA A 131 6.63 7.99 -6.93
CA ALA A 131 6.64 8.86 -8.10
C ALA A 131 7.77 8.48 -9.08
N GLU A 132 8.97 8.15 -8.59
CA GLU A 132 10.07 7.64 -9.40
C GLU A 132 9.68 6.37 -10.14
N VAL A 133 9.17 5.37 -9.42
CA VAL A 133 8.78 4.07 -10.00
C VAL A 133 7.64 4.22 -11.01
N VAL A 134 6.63 5.04 -10.70
CA VAL A 134 5.50 5.30 -11.61
C VAL A 134 5.94 6.12 -12.83
N GLY A 135 6.85 7.09 -12.64
CA GLY A 135 7.39 7.90 -13.72
C GLY A 135 8.15 7.08 -14.76
N GLU A 136 8.80 5.99 -14.35
CA GLU A 136 9.50 5.07 -15.26
C GLU A 136 8.55 4.06 -15.91
N ASP A 137 7.43 3.70 -15.25
CA ASP A 137 6.51 2.67 -15.73
C ASP A 137 5.07 2.97 -15.28
N GLU A 138 4.43 3.95 -15.92
CA GLU A 138 3.08 4.39 -15.55
C GLU A 138 2.04 3.26 -15.63
N ARG A 139 2.16 2.36 -16.62
CA ARG A 139 1.14 1.34 -16.93
C ARG A 139 1.45 -0.06 -16.38
N GLU A 140 2.49 -0.19 -15.54
CA GLU A 140 2.85 -1.46 -14.89
C GLU A 140 3.23 -2.57 -15.88
N GLY A 141 4.03 -2.20 -16.88
CA GLY A 141 4.57 -3.17 -17.86
C GLY A 141 5.88 -3.83 -17.43
N GLY A 142 6.51 -3.39 -16.33
CA GLY A 142 7.83 -3.85 -15.91
C GLY A 142 8.20 -3.42 -14.47
N ARG A 143 8.98 -2.32 -14.32
CA ARG A 143 9.56 -1.92 -13.03
C ARG A 143 8.51 -1.67 -11.93
N ARG A 144 7.34 -1.16 -12.27
CA ARG A 144 6.27 -0.88 -11.31
C ARG A 144 5.80 -2.13 -10.55
N ALA A 145 6.07 -3.33 -11.08
CA ALA A 145 5.75 -4.58 -10.40
C ALA A 145 6.43 -4.72 -9.02
N ILE A 146 7.57 -4.03 -8.77
CA ILE A 146 8.23 -4.05 -7.45
C ILE A 146 7.32 -3.50 -6.33
N LEU A 147 6.39 -2.58 -6.66
CA LEU A 147 5.42 -2.05 -5.71
C LEU A 147 4.46 -3.12 -5.17
N ASN A 148 4.46 -4.29 -5.78
CA ASN A 148 3.63 -5.42 -5.38
C ASN A 148 4.33 -6.37 -4.41
N PHE A 149 5.47 -6.00 -3.84
CA PHE A 149 6.13 -6.81 -2.81
C PHE A 149 5.17 -7.14 -1.66
N GLY A 150 4.98 -8.41 -1.37
CA GLY A 150 4.02 -8.90 -0.38
C GLY A 150 2.55 -8.98 -0.85
N HIS A 151 2.19 -8.35 -1.96
CA HIS A 151 0.78 -8.21 -2.36
C HIS A 151 0.15 -9.52 -2.84
N THR A 152 0.88 -10.41 -3.52
CA THR A 152 0.32 -11.71 -3.96
C THR A 152 -0.18 -12.52 -2.75
N PHE A 153 0.62 -12.59 -1.69
CA PHE A 153 0.20 -13.23 -0.44
C PHE A 153 -0.86 -12.40 0.29
N GLY A 154 -0.71 -11.08 0.32
CA GLY A 154 -1.68 -10.17 0.94
C GLY A 154 -3.08 -10.28 0.32
N HIS A 155 -3.19 -10.27 -0.99
CA HIS A 155 -4.46 -10.44 -1.69
C HIS A 155 -5.07 -11.82 -1.46
N ALA A 156 -4.23 -12.88 -1.42
CA ALA A 156 -4.70 -14.21 -1.07
C ALA A 156 -5.27 -14.26 0.36
N ILE A 157 -4.66 -13.55 1.32
CA ILE A 157 -5.19 -13.41 2.70
C ILE A 157 -6.53 -12.66 2.68
N GLU A 158 -6.61 -11.48 2.03
CA GLU A 158 -7.86 -10.69 1.94
C GLU A 158 -9.01 -11.53 1.33
N ALA A 159 -8.74 -12.23 0.24
CA ALA A 159 -9.75 -13.04 -0.44
C ALA A 159 -10.11 -14.32 0.34
N GLY A 160 -9.13 -14.95 1.00
CA GLY A 160 -9.32 -16.18 1.75
C GLY A 160 -10.10 -16.00 3.04
N LEU A 161 -9.88 -14.89 3.76
CA LEU A 161 -10.62 -14.52 4.97
C LEU A 161 -11.98 -13.89 4.66
N GLY A 162 -12.15 -13.35 3.46
CA GLY A 162 -13.24 -12.46 3.09
C GLY A 162 -12.89 -11.00 3.36
N TYR A 163 -13.23 -10.14 2.40
CA TYR A 163 -12.91 -8.72 2.47
C TYR A 163 -13.47 -8.06 3.74
N GLY A 164 -12.65 -7.24 4.38
CA GLY A 164 -13.01 -6.49 5.60
C GLY A 164 -12.68 -7.18 6.91
N GLN A 165 -12.24 -8.44 6.92
CA GLN A 165 -11.75 -9.10 8.13
C GLN A 165 -10.39 -8.54 8.54
N TRP A 166 -9.43 -8.55 7.62
CA TRP A 166 -8.17 -7.84 7.77
C TRP A 166 -8.18 -6.58 6.93
N LEU A 167 -7.53 -5.52 7.43
CA LEU A 167 -7.24 -4.35 6.61
C LEU A 167 -6.19 -4.69 5.56
N HIS A 168 -6.21 -3.97 4.44
CA HIS A 168 -5.26 -4.19 3.35
C HIS A 168 -3.80 -4.19 3.84
N GLY A 169 -3.40 -3.19 4.63
CA GLY A 169 -2.04 -3.13 5.15
C GLY A 169 -1.69 -4.24 6.15
N GLU A 170 -2.66 -4.80 6.88
CA GLU A 170 -2.44 -5.99 7.70
C GLU A 170 -2.12 -7.21 6.84
N ALA A 171 -2.87 -7.40 5.75
CA ALA A 171 -2.66 -8.49 4.82
C ALA A 171 -1.34 -8.34 4.04
N VAL A 172 -1.04 -7.13 3.55
CA VAL A 172 0.22 -6.84 2.84
C VAL A 172 1.42 -6.95 3.79
N GLY A 173 1.32 -6.48 5.02
CA GLY A 173 2.37 -6.62 6.04
C GLY A 173 2.73 -8.09 6.27
N CYS A 174 1.73 -8.93 6.50
CA CYS A 174 1.92 -10.38 6.60
C CYS A 174 2.48 -10.98 5.29
N GLY A 175 1.98 -10.54 4.15
CA GLY A 175 2.47 -10.96 2.84
C GLY A 175 3.94 -10.59 2.60
N MET A 176 4.41 -9.44 3.09
CA MET A 176 5.83 -9.06 3.05
C MET A 176 6.69 -9.99 3.91
N VAL A 177 6.20 -10.42 5.07
CA VAL A 177 6.90 -11.41 5.91
C VAL A 177 7.07 -12.73 5.17
N ILE A 178 6.01 -13.23 4.53
CA ILE A 178 6.06 -14.47 3.73
C ILE A 178 7.03 -14.32 2.56
N ALA A 179 6.93 -13.22 1.81
CA ALA A 179 7.79 -12.98 0.65
C ALA A 179 9.27 -12.84 1.03
N ALA A 180 9.58 -12.14 2.12
CA ALA A 180 10.94 -11.98 2.61
C ALA A 180 11.55 -13.32 3.09
N THR A 181 10.78 -14.10 3.85
CA THR A 181 11.19 -15.42 4.33
C THR A 181 11.44 -16.38 3.16
N LEU A 182 10.49 -16.44 2.22
CA LEU A 182 10.64 -17.25 1.01
C LEU A 182 11.87 -16.85 0.19
N SER A 183 12.13 -15.55 0.06
CA SER A 183 13.32 -15.06 -0.65
C SER A 183 14.61 -15.49 0.04
N ALA A 184 14.65 -15.54 1.37
CA ALA A 184 15.80 -16.04 2.12
C ALA A 184 15.96 -17.57 1.98
N ASP A 185 14.87 -18.32 2.05
CA ASP A 185 14.88 -19.78 1.89
C ASP A 185 15.34 -20.20 0.48
N LEU A 186 15.02 -19.40 -0.54
CA LEU A 186 15.49 -19.57 -1.91
C LEU A 186 16.92 -19.05 -2.14
N GLY A 187 17.56 -18.47 -1.13
CA GLY A 187 18.92 -17.91 -1.23
C GLY A 187 19.02 -16.63 -2.07
N LEU A 188 17.90 -15.94 -2.32
CA LEU A 188 17.87 -14.69 -3.09
C LEU A 188 18.35 -13.49 -2.27
N VAL A 189 18.14 -13.54 -0.96
CA VAL A 189 18.58 -12.51 0.00
C VAL A 189 19.17 -13.17 1.26
N PRO A 190 20.05 -12.48 2.01
CA PRO A 190 20.51 -13.00 3.30
C PRO A 190 19.37 -13.15 4.31
N ALA A 191 19.37 -14.21 5.11
CA ALA A 191 18.37 -14.41 6.17
C ALA A 191 18.28 -13.23 7.13
N ALA A 192 19.40 -12.63 7.49
CA ALA A 192 19.44 -11.44 8.36
C ALA A 192 18.66 -10.25 7.79
N TRP A 193 18.59 -10.12 6.46
CA TRP A 193 17.80 -9.09 5.81
C TRP A 193 16.28 -9.40 5.94
N ALA A 194 15.88 -10.62 5.69
CA ALA A 194 14.50 -11.05 5.88
C ALA A 194 14.05 -10.85 7.34
N ASP A 195 14.91 -11.22 8.30
CA ASP A 195 14.65 -11.02 9.73
C ASP A 195 14.40 -9.54 10.09
N ARG A 196 15.07 -8.60 9.44
CA ARG A 196 14.83 -7.17 9.66
C ARG A 196 13.40 -6.79 9.27
N ILE A 197 12.93 -7.25 8.10
CA ILE A 197 11.57 -6.98 7.63
C ILE A 197 10.54 -7.60 8.59
N VAL A 198 10.74 -8.85 9.00
CA VAL A 198 9.86 -9.53 9.96
C VAL A 198 9.76 -8.75 11.27
N ARG A 199 10.90 -8.35 11.85
CA ARG A 199 10.93 -7.56 13.09
C ARG A 199 10.25 -6.21 12.93
N LEU A 200 10.45 -5.52 11.81
CA LEU A 200 9.86 -4.22 11.57
C LEU A 200 8.34 -4.30 11.46
N VAL A 201 7.82 -5.27 10.69
CA VAL A 201 6.39 -5.54 10.57
C VAL A 201 5.78 -5.90 11.93
N GLN A 202 6.45 -6.76 12.71
CA GLN A 202 6.00 -7.15 14.04
C GLN A 202 5.97 -5.95 15.02
N ARG A 203 7.03 -5.13 15.04
CA ARG A 203 7.10 -3.92 15.87
C ARG A 203 6.05 -2.90 15.49
N ALA A 204 5.68 -2.80 14.20
CA ALA A 204 4.58 -1.96 13.76
C ALA A 204 3.21 -2.44 14.26
N GLY A 205 3.13 -3.60 14.93
CA GLY A 205 1.90 -4.18 15.43
C GLY A 205 1.02 -4.77 14.32
N LEU A 206 1.64 -5.16 13.22
CA LEU A 206 0.98 -5.84 12.10
C LEU A 206 1.07 -7.37 12.27
N PRO A 207 0.15 -8.15 11.70
CA PRO A 207 0.22 -9.61 11.72
C PRO A 207 1.48 -10.12 11.02
N VAL A 208 2.17 -11.09 11.62
CA VAL A 208 3.33 -11.77 11.04
C VAL A 208 3.07 -13.26 10.78
N GLN A 209 1.90 -13.75 11.18
CA GLN A 209 1.47 -15.14 10.94
C GLN A 209 0.26 -15.12 10.01
N ALA A 210 0.39 -15.88 8.93
CA ALA A 210 -0.70 -16.03 7.98
C ALA A 210 -1.85 -16.85 8.57
N PRO A 211 -3.10 -16.57 8.16
CA PRO A 211 -4.22 -17.43 8.49
C PRO A 211 -4.05 -18.83 7.88
N ASP A 212 -4.53 -19.85 8.56
CA ASP A 212 -4.56 -21.22 8.01
C ASP A 212 -5.70 -21.32 6.98
N LEU A 213 -5.34 -21.27 5.71
CA LEU A 213 -6.28 -21.44 4.60
C LEU A 213 -6.16 -22.82 3.95
N GLY A 214 -5.15 -23.64 4.34
CA GLY A 214 -4.78 -24.86 3.64
C GLY A 214 -4.06 -24.60 2.30
N ALA A 215 -3.11 -25.49 1.95
CA ALA A 215 -2.22 -25.29 0.81
C ALA A 215 -2.96 -25.12 -0.52
N ASP A 216 -3.94 -25.95 -0.83
CA ASP A 216 -4.68 -25.90 -2.09
C ASP A 216 -5.39 -24.55 -2.26
N ARG A 217 -5.99 -24.04 -1.18
CA ARG A 217 -6.68 -22.74 -1.20
C ARG A 217 -5.70 -21.58 -1.41
N TRP A 218 -4.50 -21.66 -0.83
CA TRP A 218 -3.47 -20.66 -1.10
C TRP A 218 -3.11 -20.61 -2.58
N PHE A 219 -2.87 -21.77 -3.21
CA PHE A 219 -2.54 -21.82 -4.65
C PHE A 219 -3.68 -21.31 -5.53
N GLU A 220 -4.92 -21.69 -5.23
CA GLU A 220 -6.10 -21.17 -5.96
C GLU A 220 -6.16 -19.64 -5.91
N LEU A 221 -6.00 -19.06 -4.71
CA LEU A 221 -6.13 -17.62 -4.52
C LEU A 221 -4.98 -16.85 -5.17
N MET A 222 -3.76 -17.35 -5.09
CA MET A 222 -2.60 -16.75 -5.76
C MET A 222 -2.68 -16.84 -7.28
N ALA A 223 -3.25 -17.93 -7.83
CA ALA A 223 -3.37 -18.14 -9.28
C ALA A 223 -4.32 -17.13 -9.96
N VAL A 224 -5.24 -16.54 -9.21
CA VAL A 224 -6.17 -15.50 -9.73
C VAL A 224 -5.72 -14.08 -9.45
N ASP A 225 -4.56 -13.90 -8.80
CA ASP A 225 -3.98 -12.57 -8.63
C ASP A 225 -3.64 -11.97 -10.00
N LYS A 226 -4.05 -10.74 -10.23
CA LYS A 226 -3.99 -10.07 -11.54
C LYS A 226 -2.60 -9.57 -11.93
N LYS A 227 -1.56 -10.15 -11.38
CA LYS A 227 -0.18 -9.69 -11.55
C LYS A 227 0.64 -10.68 -12.32
#